data_a79de6266901481d2c8cce6991c8d83a
#
_entry.id   a79de6266901481d2c8cce6991c8d83a
#
_cell.length_a   1.000
_cell.length_b   1.000
_cell.length_c   1.000
_cell.angle_alpha   90.00
_cell.angle_beta   90.00
_cell.angle_gamma   90.00
#
_symmetry.space_group_name_H-M   'P 1'
#
loop_
_entity.id
_entity.type
_entity.pdbx_description
1 polymer ?
#
loop_
_entity_poly.entity_id
_entity_poly.type
_entity_poly.pdbx_seq_one_letter_code
_entity_poly.pdbx_strand_id
1 'polypeptide(L)'
;CHGRGEVQYVQRSFLGEVRTLRPCGPCRGYGEIIPSPCRECGGDGRIRSRRSISVKIPQGVDTGTRVQLVGEGEVGPGGGPSGDLYVEMLVSEHPTYLRENTNLRCQVTVPMTAAALGTSVQLPLLEADLPADKRPTESADATTVDIKAGTQSGTEIRLSGLGVPHLRTQGRGDLIVTVSVETPQRLDDRQVELLKELAALRNEESPQGRVHRHQKSVFGRFKEAFK
;
A
#
# COMPACT_ATOMS: atom_id res chain seq x y z
N CYS A 1 -15.75 7.67 -51.80
CA CYS A 1 -14.38 7.81 -51.28
C CYS A 1 -13.32 7.10 -52.13
N HIS A 2 -13.74 6.28 -53.09
CA HIS A 2 -12.81 5.55 -53.96
C HIS A 2 -11.70 4.78 -53.21
N GLY A 3 -12.05 4.14 -52.12
CA GLY A 3 -11.11 3.39 -51.29
C GLY A 3 -10.29 4.23 -50.28
N ARG A 4 -10.45 5.55 -50.28
CA ARG A 4 -9.65 6.43 -49.39
C ARG A 4 -10.15 6.49 -47.95
N GLY A 5 -11.34 6.02 -47.66
CA GLY A 5 -11.96 6.12 -46.34
C GLY A 5 -12.53 7.48 -46.00
N GLU A 6 -12.13 8.53 -46.70
CA GLU A 6 -12.52 9.90 -46.44
C GLU A 6 -13.15 10.57 -47.65
N VAL A 7 -14.05 11.51 -47.40
CA VAL A 7 -14.68 12.34 -48.42
C VAL A 7 -14.42 13.85 -48.08
N GLN A 8 -14.16 14.60 -49.13
CA GLN A 8 -13.94 16.02 -49.01
C GLN A 8 -15.28 16.75 -49.00
N TYR A 9 -15.54 17.47 -47.93
CA TYR A 9 -16.68 18.39 -47.81
C TYR A 9 -16.21 19.82 -48.07
N VAL A 10 -16.85 20.51 -48.99
CA VAL A 10 -16.61 21.91 -49.29
C VAL A 10 -17.74 22.73 -48.69
N GLN A 11 -17.45 23.53 -47.70
CA GLN A 11 -18.40 24.43 -47.05
C GLN A 11 -18.12 25.86 -47.53
N ARG A 12 -19.07 26.45 -48.20
CA ARG A 12 -18.96 27.86 -48.63
C ARG A 12 -19.40 28.80 -47.54
N SER A 13 -18.54 29.71 -47.14
CA SER A 13 -18.78 30.77 -46.17
C SER A 13 -18.56 32.10 -46.86
N PHE A 14 -19.06 33.19 -46.31
CA PHE A 14 -18.80 34.54 -46.79
C PHE A 14 -17.32 34.96 -46.75
N LEU A 15 -16.49 34.21 -46.02
CA LEU A 15 -15.04 34.38 -45.93
C LEU A 15 -14.26 33.45 -46.88
N GLY A 16 -14.95 32.66 -47.73
CA GLY A 16 -14.31 31.74 -48.67
C GLY A 16 -14.78 30.27 -48.55
N GLU A 17 -14.16 29.43 -49.34
CA GLU A 17 -14.44 27.96 -49.32
C GLU A 17 -13.52 27.30 -48.31
N VAL A 18 -14.12 26.61 -47.33
CA VAL A 18 -13.40 25.76 -46.38
C VAL A 18 -13.58 24.29 -46.79
N ARG A 19 -12.48 23.60 -47.01
CA ARG A 19 -12.44 22.19 -47.35
C ARG A 19 -12.12 21.37 -46.11
N THR A 20 -13.05 20.52 -45.67
CA THR A 20 -12.87 19.63 -44.54
C THR A 20 -12.94 18.18 -44.98
N LEU A 21 -12.04 17.33 -44.49
CA LEU A 21 -12.11 15.87 -44.70
C LEU A 21 -13.00 15.27 -43.59
N ARG A 22 -13.94 14.43 -44.01
CA ARG A 22 -14.81 13.69 -43.10
C ARG A 22 -14.76 12.19 -43.45
N PRO A 23 -14.89 11.29 -42.45
CA PRO A 23 -15.00 9.88 -42.70
C PRO A 23 -16.14 9.59 -43.66
N CYS A 24 -15.90 8.73 -44.62
CA CYS A 24 -16.90 8.28 -45.58
C CYS A 24 -18.04 7.52 -44.86
N GLY A 25 -19.29 7.97 -45.00
CA GLY A 25 -20.43 7.37 -44.32
C GLY A 25 -20.61 5.88 -44.62
N PRO A 26 -20.60 5.45 -45.91
CA PRO A 26 -20.76 4.05 -46.27
C PRO A 26 -19.70 3.10 -45.71
N CYS A 27 -18.43 3.48 -45.74
CA CYS A 27 -17.35 2.63 -45.25
C CYS A 27 -16.84 3.02 -43.85
N ARG A 28 -17.45 4.03 -43.21
CA ARG A 28 -17.10 4.52 -41.86
C ARG A 28 -15.60 4.84 -41.66
N GLY A 29 -14.92 5.21 -42.74
CA GLY A 29 -13.50 5.53 -42.68
C GLY A 29 -12.56 4.40 -43.09
N TYR A 30 -13.05 3.17 -43.25
CA TYR A 30 -12.23 2.00 -43.59
C TYR A 30 -11.80 1.91 -45.06
N GLY A 31 -12.41 2.66 -45.97
CA GLY A 31 -12.13 2.60 -47.40
C GLY A 31 -12.81 1.41 -48.11
N GLU A 32 -13.12 0.36 -47.42
CA GLU A 32 -13.73 -0.88 -47.90
C GLU A 32 -15.07 -1.13 -47.21
N ILE A 33 -15.95 -1.87 -47.91
CA ILE A 33 -17.27 -2.27 -47.39
C ILE A 33 -17.32 -3.81 -47.36
N ILE A 34 -17.78 -4.36 -46.23
CA ILE A 34 -17.99 -5.80 -46.06
C ILE A 34 -19.41 -6.12 -46.57
N PRO A 35 -19.57 -6.80 -47.72
CA PRO A 35 -20.88 -7.06 -48.31
C PRO A 35 -21.77 -7.94 -47.42
N SER A 36 -21.17 -8.88 -46.68
CA SER A 36 -21.86 -9.80 -45.78
C SER A 36 -21.19 -9.76 -44.40
N PRO A 37 -21.56 -8.80 -43.52
CA PRO A 37 -20.94 -8.67 -42.20
C PRO A 37 -21.28 -9.87 -41.32
N CYS A 38 -20.31 -10.28 -40.47
CA CYS A 38 -20.49 -11.33 -39.48
C CYS A 38 -21.67 -10.99 -38.56
N ARG A 39 -22.51 -11.97 -38.25
CA ARG A 39 -23.69 -11.78 -37.38
C ARG A 39 -23.33 -11.44 -35.94
N GLU A 40 -22.16 -11.86 -35.43
CA GLU A 40 -21.71 -11.62 -34.07
C GLU A 40 -21.02 -10.27 -33.91
N CYS A 41 -20.12 -9.91 -34.85
CA CYS A 41 -19.33 -8.66 -34.71
C CYS A 41 -19.79 -7.51 -35.60
N GLY A 42 -20.79 -7.73 -36.51
CA GLY A 42 -21.28 -6.71 -37.42
C GLY A 42 -20.24 -6.11 -38.36
N GLY A 43 -19.09 -6.76 -38.52
CA GLY A 43 -17.95 -6.28 -39.32
C GLY A 43 -16.85 -5.62 -38.49
N ASP A 44 -17.02 -5.46 -37.17
CA ASP A 44 -16.01 -4.83 -36.30
C ASP A 44 -14.75 -5.68 -36.07
N GLY A 45 -14.80 -6.99 -36.42
CA GLY A 45 -13.68 -7.94 -36.28
C GLY A 45 -13.41 -8.33 -34.81
N ARG A 46 -14.26 -7.92 -33.88
CA ARG A 46 -14.12 -8.19 -32.43
C ARG A 46 -15.48 -8.45 -31.79
N ILE A 47 -15.46 -9.29 -30.77
CA ILE A 47 -16.63 -9.61 -29.93
C ILE A 47 -16.28 -9.49 -28.46
N ARG A 48 -17.28 -9.26 -27.62
CA ARG A 48 -17.08 -9.27 -26.17
C ARG A 48 -16.92 -10.70 -25.68
N SER A 49 -15.79 -10.98 -25.04
CA SER A 49 -15.49 -12.28 -24.43
C SER A 49 -15.01 -12.07 -23.00
N ARG A 50 -15.33 -13.03 -22.11
CA ARG A 50 -14.79 -13.08 -20.75
C ARG A 50 -13.65 -14.10 -20.74
N ARG A 51 -12.51 -13.69 -20.21
CA ARG A 51 -11.36 -14.57 -19.99
C ARG A 51 -10.75 -14.33 -18.61
N SER A 52 -10.16 -15.34 -18.04
CA SER A 52 -9.40 -15.23 -16.79
C SER A 52 -7.93 -15.07 -17.13
N ILE A 53 -7.29 -14.08 -16.53
CA ILE A 53 -5.87 -13.79 -16.70
C ILE A 53 -5.19 -13.96 -15.36
N SER A 54 -4.15 -14.78 -15.30
CA SER A 54 -3.32 -14.93 -14.09
C SER A 54 -2.26 -13.84 -14.07
N VAL A 55 -2.24 -13.05 -13.00
CA VAL A 55 -1.27 -11.96 -12.82
C VAL A 55 -0.34 -12.29 -11.69
N LYS A 56 0.97 -12.35 -11.96
CA LYS A 56 1.99 -12.54 -10.93
C LYS A 56 2.31 -11.19 -10.29
N ILE A 57 1.90 -11.02 -9.04
CA ILE A 57 2.17 -9.82 -8.24
C ILE A 57 3.52 -9.97 -7.54
N PRO A 58 4.49 -9.08 -7.78
CA PRO A 58 5.77 -9.14 -7.08
C PRO A 58 5.62 -8.76 -5.61
N GLN A 59 6.52 -9.27 -4.76
CA GLN A 59 6.58 -8.88 -3.35
C GLN A 59 6.96 -7.40 -3.22
N GLY A 60 6.48 -6.74 -2.16
CA GLY A 60 6.83 -5.36 -1.87
C GLY A 60 6.05 -4.30 -2.64
N VAL A 61 5.05 -4.70 -3.46
CA VAL A 61 4.16 -3.73 -4.12
C VAL A 61 3.49 -2.81 -3.11
N ASP A 62 3.18 -1.60 -3.55
CA ASP A 62 2.42 -0.62 -2.78
C ASP A 62 1.20 -0.16 -3.57
N THR A 63 0.27 0.51 -2.89
CA THR A 63 -0.88 1.13 -3.54
C THR A 63 -0.41 2.05 -4.66
N GLY A 64 -1.05 1.94 -5.83
CA GLY A 64 -0.67 2.67 -7.04
C GLY A 64 0.41 1.98 -7.89
N THR A 65 0.98 0.85 -7.42
CA THR A 65 1.89 0.05 -8.25
C THR A 65 1.10 -0.56 -9.41
N ARG A 66 1.61 -0.42 -10.65
CA ARG A 66 0.97 -0.94 -11.86
C ARG A 66 1.80 -2.06 -12.47
N VAL A 67 1.14 -3.15 -12.82
CA VAL A 67 1.70 -4.27 -13.60
C VAL A 67 1.13 -4.19 -15.02
N GLN A 68 2.01 -4.08 -16.01
CA GLN A 68 1.65 -4.07 -17.42
C GLN A 68 1.65 -5.51 -17.95
N LEU A 69 0.55 -5.90 -18.58
CA LEU A 69 0.40 -7.16 -19.31
C LEU A 69 0.32 -6.83 -20.79
N VAL A 70 1.43 -7.03 -21.47
CA VAL A 70 1.58 -6.68 -22.89
C VAL A 70 0.67 -7.57 -23.77
N GLY A 71 -0.13 -6.94 -24.64
CA GLY A 71 -1.03 -7.64 -25.56
C GLY A 71 -2.27 -8.25 -24.92
N GLU A 72 -2.51 -8.03 -23.62
CA GLU A 72 -3.66 -8.58 -22.89
C GLU A 72 -4.86 -7.61 -22.80
N GLY A 73 -4.74 -6.45 -23.43
CA GLY A 73 -5.81 -5.45 -23.52
C GLY A 73 -6.86 -5.78 -24.59
N GLU A 74 -7.66 -4.81 -24.94
CA GLU A 74 -8.66 -4.93 -26.00
C GLU A 74 -8.02 -5.08 -27.39
N VAL A 75 -8.62 -5.91 -28.23
CA VAL A 75 -8.22 -6.06 -29.64
C VAL A 75 -8.64 -4.81 -30.39
N GLY A 76 -7.75 -4.29 -31.24
CA GLY A 76 -8.03 -3.14 -32.09
C GLY A 76 -9.17 -3.43 -33.09
N PRO A 77 -9.90 -2.40 -33.54
CA PRO A 77 -10.93 -2.57 -34.58
C PRO A 77 -10.33 -3.08 -35.90
N GLY A 78 -11.11 -3.84 -36.66
CA GLY A 78 -10.69 -4.33 -37.97
C GLY A 78 -9.53 -5.34 -37.92
N GLY A 79 -9.36 -6.10 -36.84
CA GLY A 79 -8.26 -7.06 -36.68
C GLY A 79 -6.92 -6.43 -36.31
N GLY A 80 -6.92 -5.21 -35.79
CA GLY A 80 -5.73 -4.54 -35.25
C GLY A 80 -5.14 -5.27 -34.05
N PRO A 81 -3.90 -4.98 -33.69
CA PRO A 81 -3.23 -5.62 -32.55
C PRO A 81 -3.96 -5.32 -31.23
N SER A 82 -3.82 -6.24 -30.28
CA SER A 82 -4.32 -6.02 -28.92
C SER A 82 -3.48 -4.95 -28.23
N GLY A 83 -4.13 -4.12 -27.42
CA GLY A 83 -3.48 -3.20 -26.52
C GLY A 83 -2.92 -3.91 -25.29
N ASP A 84 -2.42 -3.13 -24.35
CA ASP A 84 -1.91 -3.62 -23.06
C ASP A 84 -2.96 -3.47 -21.95
N LEU A 85 -2.91 -4.39 -21.00
CA LEU A 85 -3.71 -4.32 -19.79
C LEU A 85 -2.84 -3.84 -18.63
N TYR A 86 -3.27 -2.81 -17.94
CA TYR A 86 -2.63 -2.31 -16.71
C TYR A 86 -3.45 -2.72 -15.49
N VAL A 87 -2.82 -3.43 -14.58
CA VAL A 87 -3.43 -3.82 -13.31
C VAL A 87 -2.81 -2.96 -12.21
N GLU A 88 -3.63 -2.12 -11.59
CA GLU A 88 -3.21 -1.26 -10.48
C GLU A 88 -3.50 -1.96 -9.15
N MET A 89 -2.50 -1.98 -8.26
CA MET A 89 -2.60 -2.58 -6.95
C MET A 89 -3.19 -1.59 -5.95
N LEU A 90 -4.13 -2.07 -5.15
CA LEU A 90 -4.65 -1.38 -3.97
C LEU A 90 -4.33 -2.25 -2.75
N VAL A 91 -3.39 -1.79 -1.91
CA VAL A 91 -2.95 -2.51 -0.72
C VAL A 91 -3.76 -2.02 0.47
N SER A 92 -4.44 -2.93 1.15
CA SER A 92 -5.20 -2.64 2.37
C SER A 92 -4.25 -2.38 3.56
N GLU A 93 -4.69 -1.56 4.49
CA GLU A 93 -3.98 -1.34 5.74
C GLU A 93 -3.97 -2.62 6.60
N HIS A 94 -2.85 -2.85 7.28
CA HIS A 94 -2.72 -3.97 8.21
C HIS A 94 -3.23 -3.58 9.60
N PRO A 95 -3.92 -4.47 10.34
CA PRO A 95 -4.50 -4.13 11.65
C PRO A 95 -3.45 -3.80 12.72
N THR A 96 -2.25 -4.37 12.62
CA THR A 96 -1.18 -4.22 13.63
C THR A 96 -0.04 -3.32 13.15
N TYR A 97 0.29 -3.38 11.87
CA TYR A 97 1.48 -2.74 11.31
C TYR A 97 1.14 -1.57 10.41
N LEU A 98 1.72 -0.41 10.72
CA LEU A 98 1.70 0.74 9.82
C LEU A 98 2.89 0.63 8.86
N ARG A 99 2.62 0.68 7.58
CA ARG A 99 3.66 0.68 6.56
C ARG A 99 4.18 2.09 6.30
N GLU A 100 5.50 2.27 6.37
CA GLU A 100 6.21 3.47 5.94
C GLU A 100 7.24 3.11 4.89
N ASN A 101 6.87 3.18 3.61
CA ASN A 101 7.66 2.70 2.48
C ASN A 101 7.98 1.20 2.61
N THR A 102 9.23 0.86 2.91
CA THR A 102 9.67 -0.52 3.16
C THR A 102 9.75 -0.86 4.64
N ASN A 103 9.63 0.11 5.53
CA ASN A 103 9.61 -0.13 6.96
C ASN A 103 8.20 -0.41 7.46
N LEU A 104 8.13 -1.14 8.56
CA LEU A 104 6.91 -1.37 9.33
C LEU A 104 7.04 -0.71 10.69
N ARG A 105 5.96 -0.16 11.21
CA ARG A 105 5.87 0.37 12.56
C ARG A 105 4.77 -0.32 13.33
N CYS A 106 5.03 -0.61 14.60
CA CYS A 106 4.00 -1.03 15.54
C CYS A 106 4.28 -0.43 16.92
N GLN A 107 3.28 -0.52 17.78
CA GLN A 107 3.40 -0.11 19.18
C GLN A 107 3.17 -1.31 20.08
N VAL A 108 4.05 -1.47 21.07
CA VAL A 108 3.92 -2.48 22.11
C VAL A 108 3.71 -1.78 23.43
N THR A 109 2.65 -2.15 24.12
CA THR A 109 2.36 -1.63 25.46
C THR A 109 2.82 -2.63 26.52
N VAL A 110 3.64 -2.14 27.46
CA VAL A 110 4.15 -2.95 28.57
C VAL A 110 3.87 -2.28 29.90
N PRO A 111 3.63 -3.04 30.99
CA PRO A 111 3.47 -2.48 32.32
C PRO A 111 4.74 -1.75 32.78
N MET A 112 4.59 -0.73 33.63
CA MET A 112 5.73 0.02 34.15
C MET A 112 6.74 -0.86 34.87
N THR A 113 6.29 -1.92 35.57
CA THR A 113 7.15 -2.87 36.26
C THR A 113 8.03 -3.65 35.30
N ALA A 114 7.45 -4.12 34.18
CA ALA A 114 8.19 -4.80 33.12
C ALA A 114 9.18 -3.85 32.41
N ALA A 115 8.79 -2.61 32.17
CA ALA A 115 9.70 -1.61 31.61
C ALA A 115 10.85 -1.27 32.56
N ALA A 116 10.61 -1.24 33.88
CA ALA A 116 11.63 -0.96 34.88
C ALA A 116 12.62 -2.12 35.05
N LEU A 117 12.13 -3.37 35.07
CA LEU A 117 12.93 -4.56 35.32
C LEU A 117 13.55 -5.17 34.06
N GLY A 118 13.01 -4.83 32.90
CA GLY A 118 13.31 -5.48 31.63
C GLY A 118 12.38 -6.68 31.37
N THR A 119 12.06 -6.91 30.12
CA THR A 119 11.21 -8.02 29.69
C THR A 119 11.46 -8.35 28.23
N SER A 120 10.91 -9.43 27.76
CA SER A 120 10.85 -9.77 26.34
C SER A 120 9.40 -9.97 25.89
N VAL A 121 9.07 -9.49 24.69
CA VAL A 121 7.73 -9.57 24.11
C VAL A 121 7.82 -10.26 22.76
N GLN A 122 6.91 -11.20 22.50
CA GLN A 122 6.79 -11.83 21.19
C GLN A 122 5.87 -11.00 20.28
N LEU A 123 6.35 -10.68 19.09
CA LEU A 123 5.60 -10.01 18.06
C LEU A 123 5.37 -10.94 16.88
N PRO A 124 4.13 -11.10 16.39
CA PRO A 124 3.88 -11.84 15.16
C PRO A 124 4.56 -11.12 14.00
N LEU A 125 5.10 -11.85 13.04
CA LEU A 125 5.63 -11.31 11.79
C LEU A 125 4.54 -11.31 10.71
N LEU A 126 4.71 -10.56 9.62
CA LEU A 126 3.77 -10.55 8.49
C LEU A 126 3.53 -11.95 7.91
N GLU A 127 4.53 -12.81 7.99
CA GLU A 127 4.48 -14.19 7.53
C GLU A 127 3.46 -15.03 8.30
N ALA A 128 3.15 -14.65 9.53
CA ALA A 128 2.12 -15.32 10.35
C ALA A 128 0.71 -15.20 9.73
N ASP A 129 0.45 -14.12 8.98
CA ASP A 129 -0.84 -13.88 8.32
C ASP A 129 -0.99 -14.63 6.98
N LEU A 130 0.10 -15.23 6.49
CA LEU A 130 0.03 -16.03 5.27
C LEU A 130 -0.64 -17.38 5.54
N PRO A 131 -1.43 -17.88 4.58
CA PRO A 131 -1.90 -19.25 4.60
C PRO A 131 -0.72 -20.23 4.71
N ALA A 132 -0.89 -21.32 5.45
CA ALA A 132 0.18 -22.26 5.76
C ALA A 132 0.91 -22.81 4.52
N ASP A 133 0.18 -22.97 3.40
CA ASP A 133 0.71 -23.43 2.11
C ASP A 133 1.58 -22.38 1.38
N LYS A 134 1.54 -21.12 1.82
CA LYS A 134 2.27 -19.99 1.24
C LYS A 134 3.37 -19.43 2.15
N ARG A 135 3.49 -19.95 3.37
CA ARG A 135 4.55 -19.54 4.29
C ARG A 135 5.89 -20.04 3.80
N PRO A 136 6.93 -19.19 3.81
CA PRO A 136 8.29 -19.66 3.54
C PRO A 136 8.70 -20.67 4.61
N THR A 137 9.30 -21.77 4.20
CA THR A 137 9.65 -22.91 5.10
C THR A 137 10.63 -22.53 6.22
N GLU A 138 11.39 -21.45 6.03
CA GLU A 138 12.40 -20.96 6.96
C GLU A 138 12.00 -19.67 7.70
N SER A 139 10.77 -19.17 7.49
CA SER A 139 10.32 -17.94 8.15
C SER A 139 9.74 -18.24 9.51
N ALA A 140 10.21 -17.51 10.52
CA ALA A 140 9.59 -17.51 11.83
C ALA A 140 8.23 -16.80 11.77
N ASP A 141 7.23 -17.34 12.46
CA ASP A 141 5.90 -16.69 12.57
C ASP A 141 5.93 -15.52 13.56
N ALA A 142 6.90 -15.47 14.44
CA ALA A 142 7.07 -14.43 15.46
C ALA A 142 8.55 -14.12 15.71
N THR A 143 8.81 -12.93 16.20
CA THR A 143 10.11 -12.50 16.68
C THR A 143 10.03 -12.07 18.14
N THR A 144 11.12 -12.20 18.86
CA THR A 144 11.24 -11.73 20.25
C THR A 144 11.89 -10.35 20.28
N VAL A 145 11.25 -9.43 20.98
CA VAL A 145 11.77 -8.08 21.21
C VAL A 145 12.17 -7.95 22.65
N ASP A 146 13.46 -7.73 22.89
CA ASP A 146 14.01 -7.52 24.24
C ASP A 146 13.87 -6.06 24.62
N ILE A 147 13.13 -5.82 25.70
CA ILE A 147 12.95 -4.50 26.31
C ILE A 147 13.89 -4.41 27.49
N LYS A 148 14.90 -3.57 27.38
CA LYS A 148 15.92 -3.40 28.43
C LYS A 148 15.33 -2.76 29.68
N ALA A 149 15.89 -3.12 30.83
CA ALA A 149 15.53 -2.49 32.11
C ALA A 149 15.70 -0.95 32.01
N GLY A 150 14.72 -0.21 32.56
CA GLY A 150 14.69 1.25 32.51
C GLY A 150 14.22 1.86 31.20
N THR A 151 13.66 1.06 30.28
CA THR A 151 13.10 1.56 29.01
C THR A 151 11.97 2.56 29.29
N GLN A 152 12.01 3.69 28.61
CA GLN A 152 11.03 4.77 28.74
C GLN A 152 9.94 4.66 27.65
N SER A 153 8.76 5.18 27.96
CA SER A 153 7.68 5.31 26.95
C SER A 153 8.15 6.18 25.79
N GLY A 154 7.85 5.74 24.56
CA GLY A 154 8.31 6.39 23.32
C GLY A 154 9.67 5.88 22.82
N THR A 155 10.33 4.97 23.54
CA THR A 155 11.57 4.34 23.04
C THR A 155 11.28 3.52 21.79
N GLU A 156 12.07 3.72 20.74
CA GLU A 156 11.99 2.94 19.49
C GLU A 156 13.08 1.86 19.47
N ILE A 157 12.66 0.63 19.20
CA ILE A 157 13.54 -0.52 19.00
C ILE A 157 13.45 -0.89 17.52
N ARG A 158 14.60 -0.94 16.84
CA ARG A 158 14.69 -1.28 15.43
C ARG A 158 15.14 -2.74 15.26
N LEU A 159 14.35 -3.50 14.52
CA LEU A 159 14.63 -4.87 14.14
C LEU A 159 14.89 -4.91 12.64
N SER A 160 16.15 -5.10 12.28
CA SER A 160 16.59 -5.01 10.88
C SER A 160 16.09 -6.19 10.03
N GLY A 161 15.66 -5.90 8.80
CA GLY A 161 15.25 -6.90 7.84
C GLY A 161 13.89 -7.55 8.08
N LEU A 162 13.09 -7.05 9.02
CA LEU A 162 11.74 -7.55 9.33
C LEU A 162 10.62 -6.64 8.79
N GLY A 163 10.95 -5.72 7.91
CA GLY A 163 10.00 -4.88 7.20
C GLY A 163 9.47 -5.52 5.91
N VAL A 164 8.97 -4.69 5.00
CA VAL A 164 8.45 -5.09 3.68
C VAL A 164 9.61 -5.38 2.73
N PRO A 165 9.54 -6.42 1.89
CA PRO A 165 10.54 -6.67 0.86
C PRO A 165 10.68 -5.49 -0.11
N HIS A 166 11.88 -5.26 -0.63
CA HIS A 166 12.10 -4.27 -1.67
C HIS A 166 11.56 -4.77 -3.01
N LEU A 167 10.87 -3.91 -3.77
CA LEU A 167 10.25 -4.28 -5.05
C LEU A 167 11.26 -4.65 -6.14
N ARG A 168 12.43 -4.00 -6.17
CA ARG A 168 13.41 -4.12 -7.27
C ARG A 168 14.77 -4.65 -6.85
N THR A 169 15.04 -4.71 -5.56
CA THR A 169 16.33 -5.12 -5.00
C THR A 169 16.13 -6.25 -4.01
N GLN A 170 17.20 -6.98 -3.71
CA GLN A 170 17.16 -7.95 -2.61
C GLN A 170 17.13 -7.23 -1.27
N GLY A 171 16.56 -7.88 -0.25
CA GLY A 171 16.46 -7.37 1.11
C GLY A 171 15.07 -6.87 1.47
N ARG A 172 14.95 -6.43 2.71
CA ARG A 172 13.72 -5.95 3.34
C ARG A 172 14.03 -4.69 4.13
N GLY A 173 13.03 -3.85 4.36
CA GLY A 173 13.10 -2.78 5.33
C GLY A 173 13.15 -3.29 6.78
N ASP A 174 13.00 -2.40 7.73
CA ASP A 174 13.09 -2.69 9.15
C ASP A 174 11.71 -2.68 9.80
N LEU A 175 11.56 -3.41 10.91
CA LEU A 175 10.43 -3.29 11.82
C LEU A 175 10.83 -2.35 12.97
N ILE A 176 10.09 -1.27 13.14
CA ILE A 176 10.30 -0.27 14.20
C ILE A 176 9.21 -0.44 15.24
N VAL A 177 9.60 -0.84 16.44
CA VAL A 177 8.71 -1.09 17.57
C VAL A 177 8.80 0.09 18.54
N THR A 178 7.69 0.80 18.73
CA THR A 178 7.59 1.88 19.72
C THR A 178 7.07 1.31 21.03
N VAL A 179 7.83 1.43 22.08
CA VAL A 179 7.43 0.98 23.43
C VAL A 179 6.54 2.03 24.09
N SER A 180 5.36 1.63 24.53
CA SER A 180 4.47 2.43 25.37
C SER A 180 4.44 1.83 26.76
N VAL A 181 4.74 2.64 27.76
CA VAL A 181 4.72 2.18 29.16
C VAL A 181 3.39 2.55 29.79
N GLU A 182 2.69 1.54 30.31
CA GLU A 182 1.41 1.72 30.96
C GLU A 182 1.58 1.75 32.49
N THR A 183 1.01 2.76 33.11
CA THR A 183 0.93 2.88 34.56
C THR A 183 -0.27 2.10 35.07
N PRO A 184 -0.13 1.26 36.12
CA PRO A 184 -1.22 0.45 36.63
C PRO A 184 -2.36 1.32 37.14
N GLN A 185 -3.59 0.89 36.82
CA GLN A 185 -4.83 1.51 37.30
C GLN A 185 -5.50 0.56 38.30
N ARG A 186 -6.33 1.09 39.22
CA ARG A 186 -7.11 0.31 40.20
C ARG A 186 -6.22 -0.53 41.10
N LEU A 187 -5.34 0.15 41.82
CA LEU A 187 -4.43 -0.47 42.79
C LEU A 187 -5.20 -0.90 44.05
N ASP A 188 -4.88 -2.06 44.58
CA ASP A 188 -5.29 -2.48 45.92
C ASP A 188 -4.38 -1.81 47.00
N ASP A 189 -4.79 -1.92 48.28
CA ASP A 189 -4.09 -1.29 49.37
C ASP A 189 -2.62 -1.74 49.47
N ARG A 190 -2.35 -3.02 49.25
CA ARG A 190 -0.99 -3.57 49.29
C ARG A 190 -0.11 -3.05 48.15
N GLN A 191 -0.68 -2.94 46.95
CA GLN A 191 0.03 -2.36 45.80
C GLN A 191 0.36 -0.87 46.03
N VAL A 192 -0.57 -0.13 46.62
CA VAL A 192 -0.33 1.28 47.02
C VAL A 192 0.81 1.37 48.02
N GLU A 193 0.85 0.52 49.07
CA GLU A 193 1.95 0.47 50.04
C GLU A 193 3.30 0.20 49.35
N LEU A 194 3.38 -0.82 48.49
CA LEU A 194 4.63 -1.15 47.80
C LEU A 194 5.12 0.00 46.89
N LEU A 195 4.19 0.67 46.20
CA LEU A 195 4.56 1.83 45.37
C LEU A 195 5.03 3.02 46.22
N LYS A 196 4.43 3.27 47.37
CA LYS A 196 4.92 4.27 48.32
C LYS A 196 6.30 3.94 48.88
N GLU A 197 6.53 2.69 49.23
CA GLU A 197 7.83 2.20 49.65
C GLU A 197 8.88 2.39 48.56
N LEU A 198 8.57 2.05 47.31
CA LEU A 198 9.44 2.29 46.18
C LEU A 198 9.72 3.78 45.97
N ALA A 199 8.71 4.66 46.09
CA ALA A 199 8.87 6.11 45.95
C ALA A 199 9.79 6.66 47.05
N ALA A 200 9.67 6.18 48.30
CA ALA A 200 10.55 6.56 49.40
C ALA A 200 12.01 6.14 49.17
N LEU A 201 12.24 4.90 48.75
CA LEU A 201 13.57 4.38 48.39
C LEU A 201 14.25 5.19 47.26
N ARG A 202 13.46 5.74 46.35
CA ARG A 202 13.94 6.56 45.22
C ARG A 202 13.95 8.04 45.47
N ASN A 203 13.54 8.50 46.65
CA ASN A 203 13.34 9.90 47.01
C ASN A 203 12.41 10.65 46.05
N GLU A 204 11.34 9.99 45.62
CA GLU A 204 10.35 10.50 44.67
C GLU A 204 9.01 10.85 45.35
N GLU A 205 8.92 10.92 46.65
CA GLU A 205 7.71 11.25 47.42
C GLU A 205 7.14 12.64 47.09
N SER A 206 8.01 13.59 46.74
CA SER A 206 7.64 14.95 46.35
C SER A 206 8.31 15.32 45.04
N PRO A 207 7.90 14.73 43.90
CA PRO A 207 8.59 14.93 42.64
C PRO A 207 8.40 16.36 42.13
N GLN A 208 9.51 17.03 41.77
CA GLN A 208 9.46 18.26 41.01
C GLN A 208 9.24 17.93 39.53
N GLY A 209 8.11 18.33 39.00
CA GLY A 209 7.79 18.13 37.57
C GLY A 209 8.81 18.85 36.68
N ARG A 210 9.40 18.13 35.72
CA ARG A 210 10.27 18.72 34.70
C ARG A 210 9.42 19.16 33.54
N VAL A 211 9.36 20.45 33.24
CA VAL A 211 8.64 20.99 32.10
C VAL A 211 9.56 21.04 30.90
N HIS A 212 9.22 20.30 29.86
CA HIS A 212 9.93 20.33 28.58
C HIS A 212 9.01 20.93 27.50
N ARG A 213 9.62 21.57 26.49
CA ARG A 213 8.86 22.05 25.31
C ARG A 213 8.15 20.88 24.68
N HIS A 214 6.85 21.01 24.46
CA HIS A 214 6.07 20.00 23.73
C HIS A 214 6.66 19.77 22.34
N GLN A 215 7.24 18.61 22.11
CA GLN A 215 7.66 18.20 20.76
C GLN A 215 6.39 17.76 20.01
N LYS A 216 6.06 18.45 18.92
CA LYS A 216 4.97 18.01 18.03
C LYS A 216 5.27 16.57 17.62
N SER A 217 4.36 15.66 17.93
CA SER A 217 4.41 14.26 17.48
C SER A 217 4.66 14.24 15.98
N VAL A 218 5.44 13.28 15.50
CA VAL A 218 5.74 13.10 14.07
C VAL A 218 4.44 13.00 13.24
N PHE A 219 3.38 12.47 13.85
CA PHE A 219 2.03 12.43 13.26
C PHE A 219 1.38 13.81 13.03
N GLY A 220 1.75 14.84 13.80
CA GLY A 220 1.26 16.21 13.58
C GLY A 220 1.88 16.91 12.37
N ARG A 221 3.08 16.50 11.94
CA ARG A 221 3.77 17.08 10.79
C ARG A 221 3.17 16.66 9.45
N PHE A 222 2.58 15.46 9.37
CA PHE A 222 1.94 14.99 8.13
C PHE A 222 0.62 15.70 7.82
N LYS A 223 -0.12 16.17 8.82
CA LYS A 223 -1.38 16.90 8.61
C LYS A 223 -1.20 18.33 8.09
N GLU A 224 -0.05 18.96 8.32
CA GLU A 224 0.24 20.33 7.84
C GLU A 224 0.85 20.35 6.43
N ALA A 225 1.38 19.24 5.92
CA ALA A 225 1.96 19.15 4.58
C ALA A 225 0.91 18.89 3.46
N PHE A 226 -0.34 18.65 3.84
CA PHE A 226 -1.47 18.39 2.93
C PHE A 226 -2.62 19.40 3.07
N LYS A 227 -2.30 20.63 3.50
CA LYS A 227 -3.23 21.76 3.40
C LYS A 227 -2.78 22.75 2.33
#